data_761086f27c406a735750087694b19828
#
_entry.id   761086f27c406a735750087694b19828
#
_cell.length_a   1.000
_cell.length_b   1.000
_cell.length_c   1.000
_cell.angle_alpha   90.00
_cell.angle_beta   90.00
_cell.angle_gamma   90.00
#
_symmetry.space_group_name_H-M   'P 1'
#
loop_
_entity.id
_entity.type
_entity.pdbx_description
1 polymer ?
#
loop_
_entity_poly.entity_id
_entity_poly.type
_entity_poly.pdbx_seq_one_letter_code
_entity_poly.pdbx_strand_id
1 'polypeptide(L)'
;MHASRPTTHARTVLAALVTLGALAACGDTARLPVAAGTGSDPQLPPPRKTLIPTVNIAPAKGWAQGATPVPAAGTTVKAFADKLDHPRWLQVLPNGDVLVAETNAPPKPEDGKGIKGLAMKLVMKRAGAGVPSANRITLLRDADGDGVAEVRTVFLEGLNSPFGMALIGTDLYVANADAVMRFPYVAGQTKITSAGSKLVDLPGGPINHHWTKSLIASVDGSKLYATVGSNSNVAENGLDAETGRAAIWEIDPNSGASRVFATGLRNPNGMAWGPAGVLWTVVNERDELGSDLVPDYMTSVRDGGFYGWPYSYYGQIVDARVTPQRPELVAKALVPDYALGPHTASLGLAWSAGKAGGLPPPFGTGMFVGQHGSWNRNPPSGYKVIFVPFTGNKPSGPPVDVLSGFLTADGDASGRPVGVALDGKGALLVADDVGNVVWRVSASPTAAAATAVVPVPVPVPVPTMSPPASPPAAASAALR
;
A
#
# COMPACT_ATOMS: atom_id res chain seq x y z
N MET A 1 44.07 -25.17 48.52
CA MET A 1 43.37 -24.18 47.64
C MET A 1 43.27 -24.80 46.25
N HIS A 2 42.10 -25.40 45.91
CA HIS A 2 41.87 -25.95 44.58
C HIS A 2 41.11 -24.92 43.74
N ALA A 3 41.73 -24.40 42.70
CA ALA A 3 41.10 -23.54 41.71
C ALA A 3 40.34 -24.44 40.73
N SER A 4 39.02 -24.35 40.70
CA SER A 4 38.15 -25.05 39.76
C SER A 4 38.29 -24.36 38.37
N ARG A 5 38.69 -25.14 37.37
CA ARG A 5 38.71 -24.72 35.95
C ARG A 5 37.26 -24.60 35.43
N PRO A 6 36.87 -23.54 34.70
CA PRO A 6 35.54 -23.47 34.15
C PRO A 6 35.34 -24.53 33.07
N THR A 7 34.19 -25.20 33.13
CA THR A 7 33.81 -26.30 32.23
C THR A 7 33.67 -25.87 30.78
N THR A 8 34.03 -26.78 29.87
CA THR A 8 34.02 -26.60 28.40
C THR A 8 32.68 -26.09 27.85
N HIS A 9 31.57 -26.39 28.52
CA HIS A 9 30.21 -25.93 28.12
C HIS A 9 30.00 -24.41 28.26
N ALA A 10 30.61 -23.76 29.26
CA ALA A 10 30.49 -22.31 29.42
C ALA A 10 31.20 -21.54 28.30
N ARG A 11 32.30 -22.08 27.77
CA ARG A 11 33.04 -21.48 26.64
C ARG A 11 32.32 -21.60 25.30
N THR A 12 31.60 -22.73 25.10
CA THR A 12 30.82 -22.97 23.86
C THR A 12 29.59 -22.09 23.80
N VAL A 13 28.90 -21.87 24.91
CA VAL A 13 27.74 -20.97 25.00
C VAL A 13 28.14 -19.51 24.82
N LEU A 14 29.28 -19.10 25.38
CA LEU A 14 29.78 -17.73 25.22
C LEU A 14 30.25 -17.47 23.78
N ALA A 15 30.88 -18.46 23.12
CA ALA A 15 31.26 -18.34 21.70
C ALA A 15 30.03 -18.33 20.79
N ALA A 16 28.97 -19.07 21.09
CA ALA A 16 27.72 -19.02 20.33
C ALA A 16 26.97 -17.70 20.52
N LEU A 17 26.97 -17.10 21.69
CA LEU A 17 26.37 -15.79 21.97
C LEU A 17 27.14 -14.64 21.27
N VAL A 18 28.48 -14.70 21.22
CA VAL A 18 29.32 -13.73 20.53
C VAL A 18 29.16 -13.85 19.01
N THR A 19 29.00 -15.07 18.46
CA THR A 19 28.70 -15.26 17.03
C THR A 19 27.31 -14.82 16.64
N LEU A 20 26.29 -14.98 17.48
CA LEU A 20 24.95 -14.41 17.23
C LEU A 20 24.96 -12.87 17.26
N GLY A 21 25.71 -12.25 18.16
CA GLY A 21 25.88 -10.80 18.23
C GLY A 21 26.63 -10.23 17.02
N ALA A 22 27.61 -10.97 16.48
CA ALA A 22 28.38 -10.56 15.30
C ALA A 22 27.61 -10.72 14.00
N LEU A 23 26.61 -11.62 13.91
CA LEU A 23 25.75 -11.79 12.74
C LEU A 23 24.77 -10.61 12.55
N ALA A 24 24.44 -9.87 13.61
CA ALA A 24 23.61 -8.67 13.51
C ALA A 24 24.36 -7.45 12.92
N ALA A 25 25.69 -7.52 12.78
CA ALA A 25 26.55 -6.40 12.35
C ALA A 25 27.11 -6.54 10.91
N CYS A 26 26.78 -7.60 10.16
CA CYS A 26 27.44 -7.92 8.89
C CYS A 26 26.63 -7.61 7.62
N GLY A 27 25.46 -6.97 7.72
CA GLY A 27 24.69 -6.50 6.57
C GLY A 27 25.16 -5.15 6.05
N ASP A 28 24.63 -4.74 4.89
CA ASP A 28 24.85 -3.40 4.36
C ASP A 28 24.13 -2.34 5.18
N THR A 29 24.77 -1.18 5.35
CA THR A 29 24.18 0.02 5.93
C THR A 29 23.94 1.06 4.85
N ALA A 30 22.81 1.74 4.88
CA ALA A 30 22.47 2.81 3.97
C ALA A 30 23.50 3.96 4.04
N ARG A 31 23.86 4.50 2.89
CA ARG A 31 24.76 5.66 2.73
C ARG A 31 24.00 6.91 2.36
N LEU A 32 22.77 6.74 1.87
CA LEU A 32 21.89 7.82 1.47
C LEU A 32 20.67 7.90 2.41
N PRO A 33 20.16 9.09 2.69
CA PRO A 33 18.87 9.24 3.36
C PRO A 33 17.76 8.69 2.46
N VAL A 34 16.66 8.21 3.05
CA VAL A 34 15.51 7.69 2.30
C VAL A 34 14.99 8.69 1.26
N ALA A 35 15.03 9.99 1.60
CA ALA A 35 14.59 11.06 0.72
C ALA A 35 15.38 11.14 -0.60
N ALA A 36 16.64 10.72 -0.62
CA ALA A 36 17.43 10.69 -1.85
C ALA A 36 16.92 9.67 -2.88
N GLY A 37 16.35 8.54 -2.39
CA GLY A 37 15.69 7.53 -3.21
C GLY A 37 14.18 7.74 -3.35
N THR A 38 13.66 8.97 -3.16
CA THR A 38 12.24 9.27 -3.16
C THR A 38 11.94 10.44 -4.12
N GLY A 39 10.83 10.37 -4.85
CA GLY A 39 10.42 11.44 -5.77
C GLY A 39 10.39 10.99 -7.23
N SER A 40 10.17 11.95 -8.12
CA SER A 40 10.14 11.72 -9.58
C SER A 40 11.54 11.55 -10.20
N ASP A 41 12.58 11.98 -9.49
CA ASP A 41 13.99 11.90 -9.93
C ASP A 41 14.86 11.36 -8.77
N PRO A 42 14.73 10.07 -8.41
CA PRO A 42 15.47 9.49 -7.29
C PRO A 42 16.95 9.26 -7.63
N GLN A 43 17.82 9.39 -6.62
CA GLN A 43 19.19 8.95 -6.72
C GLN A 43 19.26 7.41 -6.64
N LEU A 44 19.79 6.79 -7.68
CA LEU A 44 19.95 5.33 -7.78
C LEU A 44 21.47 5.01 -7.75
N PRO A 45 22.05 4.69 -6.59
CA PRO A 45 23.46 4.38 -6.49
C PRO A 45 23.79 3.03 -7.14
N PRO A 46 25.06 2.74 -7.43
CA PRO A 46 25.46 1.41 -7.89
C PRO A 46 25.06 0.30 -6.90
N PRO A 47 24.65 -0.89 -7.41
CA PRO A 47 24.33 -2.03 -6.56
C PRO A 47 25.49 -2.46 -5.68
N ARG A 48 25.21 -2.80 -4.43
CA ARG A 48 26.18 -3.32 -3.47
C ARG A 48 25.85 -4.76 -3.10
N LYS A 49 26.76 -5.66 -3.39
CA LYS A 49 26.66 -7.07 -2.99
C LYS A 49 27.35 -7.25 -1.65
N THR A 50 26.68 -7.87 -0.71
CA THR A 50 27.24 -8.31 0.57
C THR A 50 27.26 -9.82 0.63
N LEU A 51 28.23 -10.40 1.34
CA LEU A 51 28.31 -11.85 1.54
C LEU A 51 27.14 -12.37 2.39
N ILE A 52 26.65 -11.52 3.29
CA ILE A 52 25.50 -11.81 4.15
C ILE A 52 24.42 -10.77 3.81
N PRO A 53 23.21 -11.20 3.44
CA PRO A 53 22.11 -10.26 3.21
C PRO A 53 21.82 -9.41 4.44
N THR A 54 21.49 -8.14 4.21
CA THR A 54 21.01 -7.28 5.31
C THR A 54 19.68 -7.81 5.80
N VAL A 55 19.59 -8.11 7.09
CA VAL A 55 18.36 -8.47 7.78
C VAL A 55 18.24 -7.55 8.99
N ASN A 56 17.29 -6.63 8.96
CA ASN A 56 17.06 -5.65 10.01
C ASN A 56 15.54 -5.48 10.19
N ILE A 57 14.94 -6.46 10.88
CA ILE A 57 13.49 -6.53 11.09
C ILE A 57 13.15 -5.95 12.45
N ALA A 58 12.25 -4.97 12.48
CA ALA A 58 11.65 -4.48 13.70
C ALA A 58 10.77 -5.57 14.33
N PRO A 59 11.01 -5.95 15.61
CA PRO A 59 10.15 -6.89 16.31
C PRO A 59 8.72 -6.36 16.43
N ALA A 60 7.73 -7.18 16.12
CA ALA A 60 6.32 -6.85 16.30
C ALA A 60 5.95 -6.87 17.78
N LYS A 61 5.59 -5.73 18.35
CA LYS A 61 5.19 -5.56 19.76
C LYS A 61 3.71 -5.23 19.92
N GLY A 62 3.12 -4.56 18.92
CA GLY A 62 1.79 -3.97 19.06
C GLY A 62 1.81 -2.66 19.88
N TRP A 63 0.67 -2.00 19.89
CA TRP A 63 0.49 -0.73 20.62
C TRP A 63 0.30 -1.00 22.12
N ALA A 64 0.93 -0.18 22.94
CA ALA A 64 0.60 -0.14 24.37
C ALA A 64 -0.84 0.37 24.55
N GLN A 65 -1.47 0.04 25.68
CA GLN A 65 -2.83 0.46 25.97
C GLN A 65 -2.98 2.00 25.88
N GLY A 66 -3.90 2.46 25.06
CA GLY A 66 -4.17 3.87 24.84
C GLY A 66 -3.16 4.61 23.96
N ALA A 67 -2.11 3.94 23.49
CA ALA A 67 -1.16 4.52 22.54
C ALA A 67 -1.75 4.54 21.13
N THR A 68 -1.41 5.58 20.36
CA THR A 68 -1.84 5.79 18.99
C THR A 68 -0.65 6.21 18.13
N PRO A 69 -0.70 6.00 16.82
CA PRO A 69 0.25 6.65 15.91
C PRO A 69 0.13 8.17 16.00
N VAL A 70 1.15 8.85 15.49
CA VAL A 70 1.25 10.31 15.49
C VAL A 70 0.64 10.86 14.21
N PRO A 71 -0.50 11.58 14.26
CA PRO A 71 -1.13 12.17 13.09
C PRO A 71 -0.40 13.45 12.66
N ALA A 72 -0.52 13.80 11.37
CA ALA A 72 -0.04 15.06 10.85
C ALA A 72 -0.74 16.28 11.48
N ALA A 73 -0.10 17.44 11.45
CA ALA A 73 -0.68 18.68 11.95
C ALA A 73 -2.03 18.99 11.28
N GLY A 74 -3.01 19.45 12.07
CA GLY A 74 -4.36 19.70 11.60
C GLY A 74 -5.24 18.46 11.44
N THR A 75 -4.72 17.27 11.81
CA THR A 75 -5.48 16.02 11.79
C THR A 75 -5.53 15.38 13.20
N THR A 76 -6.45 14.45 13.37
CA THR A 76 -6.58 13.60 14.56
C THR A 76 -6.64 12.14 14.15
N VAL A 77 -6.23 11.24 15.03
CA VAL A 77 -6.32 9.80 14.84
C VAL A 77 -7.09 9.15 15.97
N LYS A 78 -7.96 8.19 15.64
CA LYS A 78 -8.64 7.29 16.60
C LYS A 78 -8.57 5.86 16.07
N ALA A 79 -8.72 4.90 16.98
CA ALA A 79 -9.03 3.53 16.57
C ALA A 79 -10.48 3.51 16.03
N PHE A 80 -10.66 3.19 14.75
CA PHE A 80 -11.97 2.90 14.15
C PHE A 80 -12.51 1.55 14.64
N ALA A 81 -11.62 0.55 14.73
CA ALA A 81 -11.89 -0.73 15.38
C ALA A 81 -10.56 -1.33 15.84
N ASP A 82 -10.54 -1.88 17.05
CA ASP A 82 -9.38 -2.56 17.66
C ASP A 82 -9.61 -4.08 17.79
N LYS A 83 -8.60 -4.83 18.26
CA LYS A 83 -8.68 -6.28 18.52
C LYS A 83 -9.15 -7.07 17.30
N LEU A 84 -8.79 -6.64 16.12
CA LEU A 84 -8.93 -7.39 14.89
C LEU A 84 -7.84 -8.48 14.83
N ASP A 85 -7.97 -9.40 13.90
CA ASP A 85 -7.02 -10.49 13.73
C ASP A 85 -6.22 -10.26 12.44
N HIS A 86 -5.10 -9.53 12.56
CA HIS A 86 -4.19 -9.21 11.45
C HIS A 86 -4.92 -8.53 10.26
N PRO A 87 -5.55 -7.36 10.47
CA PRO A 87 -6.29 -6.64 9.40
C PRO A 87 -5.32 -6.14 8.34
N ARG A 88 -5.59 -6.46 7.06
CA ARG A 88 -4.67 -6.07 5.99
C ARG A 88 -5.29 -5.23 4.89
N TRP A 89 -6.51 -5.51 4.49
CA TRP A 89 -7.13 -4.78 3.38
C TRP A 89 -8.49 -4.23 3.74
N LEU A 90 -8.85 -3.13 3.09
CA LEU A 90 -10.06 -2.38 3.38
C LEU A 90 -10.86 -2.16 2.10
N GLN A 91 -12.19 -2.31 2.19
CA GLN A 91 -13.13 -1.90 1.18
C GLN A 91 -14.27 -1.12 1.83
N VAL A 92 -14.42 0.14 1.47
CA VAL A 92 -15.56 0.95 1.92
C VAL A 92 -16.74 0.71 0.98
N LEU A 93 -17.87 0.33 1.53
CA LEU A 93 -19.11 0.11 0.80
C LEU A 93 -19.89 1.41 0.60
N PRO A 94 -20.82 1.49 -0.38
CA PRO A 94 -21.58 2.71 -0.66
C PRO A 94 -22.42 3.24 0.52
N ASN A 95 -22.83 2.36 1.44
CA ASN A 95 -23.58 2.73 2.65
C ASN A 95 -22.68 3.17 3.82
N GLY A 96 -21.36 3.22 3.63
CA GLY A 96 -20.38 3.61 4.64
C GLY A 96 -19.83 2.45 5.48
N ASP A 97 -20.34 1.23 5.36
CA ASP A 97 -19.76 0.06 6.00
C ASP A 97 -18.34 -0.18 5.48
N VAL A 98 -17.46 -0.70 6.34
CA VAL A 98 -16.08 -1.03 6.00
C VAL A 98 -15.88 -2.53 6.10
N LEU A 99 -15.52 -3.17 5.00
CA LEU A 99 -15.08 -4.54 4.98
C LEU A 99 -13.57 -4.60 5.23
N VAL A 100 -13.16 -5.49 6.12
CA VAL A 100 -11.76 -5.68 6.51
C VAL A 100 -11.36 -7.13 6.22
N ALA A 101 -10.33 -7.33 5.39
CA ALA A 101 -9.71 -8.64 5.24
C ALA A 101 -8.79 -8.90 6.44
N GLU A 102 -9.21 -9.80 7.31
CA GLU A 102 -8.40 -10.34 8.39
C GLU A 102 -7.70 -11.60 7.87
N THR A 103 -6.40 -11.47 7.56
CA THR A 103 -5.71 -12.42 6.71
C THR A 103 -4.20 -12.42 6.88
N ASN A 104 -3.58 -13.56 6.58
CA ASN A 104 -2.13 -13.70 6.45
C ASN A 104 -1.79 -14.68 5.31
N ALA A 105 -0.50 -14.89 5.06
CA ALA A 105 -0.02 -15.81 4.03
C ALA A 105 -0.62 -17.22 4.20
N PRO A 106 -1.01 -17.89 3.10
CA PRO A 106 -1.38 -19.29 3.16
C PRO A 106 -0.20 -20.13 3.64
N PRO A 107 -0.44 -21.34 4.19
CA PRO A 107 0.63 -22.26 4.54
C PRO A 107 1.55 -22.52 3.34
N LYS A 108 2.85 -22.38 3.53
CA LYS A 108 3.86 -22.64 2.49
C LYS A 108 4.56 -23.96 2.77
N PRO A 109 5.00 -24.68 1.71
CA PRO A 109 6.00 -25.72 1.86
C PRO A 109 7.24 -25.11 2.55
N GLU A 110 8.01 -25.88 3.27
CA GLU A 110 9.21 -25.39 3.93
C GLU A 110 10.24 -24.92 2.89
N ASP A 111 10.30 -23.61 2.66
CA ASP A 111 11.20 -22.95 1.69
C ASP A 111 12.66 -22.90 2.18
N GLY A 112 12.95 -23.38 3.34
CA GLY A 112 14.28 -23.29 3.92
C GLY A 112 14.70 -24.58 4.58
N LYS A 113 15.27 -25.49 3.82
CA LYS A 113 16.00 -26.61 4.40
C LYS A 113 17.32 -26.12 5.00
N GLY A 114 17.63 -26.53 6.23
CA GLY A 114 18.89 -26.22 6.90
C GLY A 114 18.84 -24.97 7.81
N ILE A 115 20.02 -24.59 8.31
CA ILE A 115 20.22 -23.56 9.33
C ILE A 115 19.70 -22.17 8.87
N LYS A 116 19.85 -21.84 7.57
CA LYS A 116 19.34 -20.58 6.99
C LYS A 116 17.82 -20.49 7.06
N GLY A 117 17.11 -21.55 6.71
CA GLY A 117 15.64 -21.59 6.77
C GLY A 117 15.11 -21.45 8.20
N LEU A 118 15.76 -22.13 9.16
CA LEU A 118 15.41 -22.02 10.57
C LEU A 118 15.62 -20.59 11.10
N ALA A 119 16.77 -19.97 10.78
CA ALA A 119 17.06 -18.60 11.16
C ALA A 119 16.04 -17.61 10.55
N MET A 120 15.72 -17.74 9.26
CA MET A 120 14.72 -16.89 8.61
C MET A 120 13.33 -17.08 9.23
N LYS A 121 12.92 -18.31 9.54
CA LYS A 121 11.63 -18.60 10.21
C LYS A 121 11.54 -17.93 11.58
N LEU A 122 12.62 -17.94 12.36
CA LEU A 122 12.68 -17.24 13.67
C LEU A 122 12.59 -15.72 13.50
N VAL A 123 13.29 -15.17 12.53
CA VAL A 123 13.30 -13.75 12.22
C VAL A 123 11.92 -13.30 11.75
N MET A 124 11.29 -14.03 10.83
CA MET A 124 9.93 -13.73 10.32
C MET A 124 8.87 -13.87 11.42
N LYS A 125 8.99 -14.86 12.30
CA LYS A 125 8.11 -14.98 13.48
C LYS A 125 8.23 -13.77 14.39
N ARG A 126 9.46 -13.26 14.62
CA ARG A 126 9.69 -12.04 15.40
C ARG A 126 9.09 -10.79 14.76
N ALA A 127 8.99 -10.77 13.43
CA ALA A 127 8.36 -9.69 12.65
C ALA A 127 6.82 -9.70 12.68
N GLY A 128 6.18 -10.69 13.32
CA GLY A 128 4.73 -10.85 13.30
C GLY A 128 4.19 -11.65 12.10
N ALA A 129 5.04 -12.09 11.18
CA ALA A 129 4.61 -12.83 9.97
C ALA A 129 4.23 -14.31 10.22
N GLY A 130 4.33 -14.80 11.45
CA GLY A 130 4.01 -16.19 11.80
C GLY A 130 2.59 -16.40 12.34
N VAL A 131 1.72 -15.39 12.25
CA VAL A 131 0.32 -15.49 12.68
C VAL A 131 -0.47 -16.29 11.65
N PRO A 132 -1.29 -17.30 12.05
CA PRO A 132 -2.18 -17.98 11.12
C PRO A 132 -3.15 -17.00 10.46
N SER A 133 -3.54 -17.26 9.21
CA SER A 133 -4.57 -16.45 8.55
C SER A 133 -5.94 -16.71 9.17
N ALA A 134 -6.67 -15.65 9.53
CA ALA A 134 -8.05 -15.76 10.00
C ALA A 134 -9.02 -16.15 8.86
N ASN A 135 -8.60 -15.97 7.61
CA ASN A 135 -9.35 -16.40 6.42
C ASN A 135 -10.80 -15.88 6.37
N ARG A 136 -11.00 -14.62 6.81
CA ARG A 136 -12.34 -14.01 6.87
C ARG A 136 -12.32 -12.56 6.43
N ILE A 137 -13.51 -12.09 6.07
CA ILE A 137 -13.84 -10.66 5.91
C ILE A 137 -14.71 -10.27 7.09
N THR A 138 -14.35 -9.21 7.79
CA THR A 138 -15.13 -8.62 8.88
C THR A 138 -15.77 -7.33 8.41
N LEU A 139 -17.07 -7.15 8.71
CA LEU A 139 -17.78 -5.89 8.49
C LEU A 139 -17.70 -5.03 9.75
N LEU A 140 -17.37 -3.77 9.56
CA LEU A 140 -17.37 -2.72 10.56
C LEU A 140 -18.36 -1.63 10.14
N ARG A 141 -19.20 -1.17 11.08
CA ARG A 141 -20.16 -0.07 10.87
C ARG A 141 -20.08 0.92 12.00
N ASP A 142 -19.84 2.17 11.65
CA ASP A 142 -19.97 3.35 12.51
C ASP A 142 -21.44 3.79 12.45
N ALA A 143 -22.25 3.36 13.44
CA ALA A 143 -23.70 3.49 13.41
C ALA A 143 -24.18 4.88 13.83
N ASP A 144 -23.45 5.56 14.71
CA ASP A 144 -23.78 6.90 15.22
C ASP A 144 -22.97 8.01 14.54
N GLY A 145 -21.96 7.65 13.74
CA GLY A 145 -21.19 8.58 12.93
C GLY A 145 -20.07 9.29 13.69
N ASP A 146 -19.63 8.77 14.85
CA ASP A 146 -18.60 9.38 15.68
C ASP A 146 -17.16 9.03 15.24
N GLY A 147 -17.02 8.08 14.30
CA GLY A 147 -15.76 7.63 13.73
C GLY A 147 -15.16 6.45 14.47
N VAL A 148 -15.96 5.69 15.21
CA VAL A 148 -15.67 4.40 15.81
C VAL A 148 -16.73 3.40 15.32
N ALA A 149 -16.39 2.14 15.12
CA ALA A 149 -17.34 1.13 14.67
C ALA A 149 -17.93 0.37 15.85
N GLU A 150 -19.24 0.57 16.14
CA GLU A 150 -20.01 -0.16 17.17
C GLU A 150 -20.42 -1.54 16.69
N VAL A 151 -20.69 -1.68 15.40
CA VAL A 151 -21.10 -2.98 14.83
C VAL A 151 -19.88 -3.66 14.23
N ARG A 152 -19.62 -4.87 14.69
CA ARG A 152 -18.57 -5.74 14.16
C ARG A 152 -19.12 -7.16 13.97
N THR A 153 -19.09 -7.64 12.74
CA THR A 153 -19.58 -8.98 12.40
C THR A 153 -18.65 -9.70 11.44
N VAL A 154 -18.57 -11.02 11.53
CA VAL A 154 -17.94 -11.86 10.51
C VAL A 154 -18.85 -11.86 9.27
N PHE A 155 -18.41 -11.17 8.22
CA PHE A 155 -19.17 -10.96 6.99
C PHE A 155 -19.04 -12.14 6.04
N LEU A 156 -17.83 -12.66 5.86
CA LEU A 156 -17.50 -13.89 5.11
C LEU A 156 -16.41 -14.66 5.85
N GLU A 157 -16.49 -15.97 5.84
CA GLU A 157 -15.51 -16.87 6.47
C GLU A 157 -15.17 -18.06 5.57
N GLY A 158 -14.12 -18.82 5.93
CA GLY A 158 -13.71 -20.01 5.16
C GLY A 158 -13.07 -19.67 3.81
N LEU A 159 -12.47 -18.48 3.68
CA LEU A 159 -11.77 -18.03 2.48
C LEU A 159 -10.31 -18.55 2.47
N ASN A 160 -9.62 -18.41 1.34
CA ASN A 160 -8.21 -18.80 1.20
C ASN A 160 -7.30 -17.55 1.18
N SER A 161 -6.88 -17.08 2.37
CA SER A 161 -6.08 -15.86 2.51
C SER A 161 -6.63 -14.71 1.67
N PRO A 162 -7.86 -14.24 1.95
CA PRO A 162 -8.50 -13.18 1.18
C PRO A 162 -7.74 -11.87 1.30
N PHE A 163 -7.72 -11.05 0.23
CA PHE A 163 -7.05 -9.76 0.28
C PHE A 163 -7.89 -8.66 -0.39
N GLY A 164 -7.83 -8.50 -1.71
CA GLY A 164 -8.56 -7.48 -2.44
C GLY A 164 -10.05 -7.75 -2.50
N MET A 165 -10.84 -6.69 -2.49
CA MET A 165 -12.29 -6.73 -2.60
C MET A 165 -12.77 -5.66 -3.56
N ALA A 166 -13.83 -5.94 -4.32
CA ALA A 166 -14.52 -4.98 -5.18
C ALA A 166 -16.01 -5.27 -5.21
N LEU A 167 -16.85 -4.23 -5.21
CA LEU A 167 -18.30 -4.34 -5.35
C LEU A 167 -18.71 -3.79 -6.71
N ILE A 168 -19.44 -4.59 -7.50
CA ILE A 168 -20.07 -4.17 -8.75
C ILE A 168 -21.56 -4.51 -8.67
N GLY A 169 -22.40 -3.50 -8.60
CA GLY A 169 -23.86 -3.70 -8.45
C GLY A 169 -24.18 -4.52 -7.19
N THR A 170 -24.73 -5.72 -7.39
CA THR A 170 -25.10 -6.67 -6.35
C THR A 170 -24.12 -7.84 -6.20
N ASP A 171 -22.91 -7.72 -6.73
CA ASP A 171 -21.89 -8.76 -6.67
C ASP A 171 -20.65 -8.24 -5.94
N LEU A 172 -20.31 -8.90 -4.83
CA LEU A 172 -19.04 -8.69 -4.13
C LEU A 172 -18.01 -9.70 -4.67
N TYR A 173 -16.90 -9.16 -5.16
CA TYR A 173 -15.75 -9.94 -5.60
C TYR A 173 -14.67 -9.91 -4.53
N VAL A 174 -14.11 -11.08 -4.22
CA VAL A 174 -13.03 -11.25 -3.24
C VAL A 174 -11.88 -11.99 -3.90
N ALA A 175 -10.71 -11.38 -3.93
CA ALA A 175 -9.49 -12.04 -4.38
C ALA A 175 -8.87 -12.82 -3.22
N ASN A 176 -8.88 -14.14 -3.35
CA ASN A 176 -8.12 -15.08 -2.54
C ASN A 176 -6.67 -15.18 -3.06
N ALA A 177 -5.82 -15.91 -2.35
CA ALA A 177 -4.43 -16.11 -2.75
C ALA A 177 -4.24 -16.80 -4.11
N ASP A 178 -5.29 -17.45 -4.65
CA ASP A 178 -5.26 -18.32 -5.84
C ASP A 178 -6.43 -18.12 -6.82
N ALA A 179 -7.43 -17.30 -6.47
CA ALA A 179 -8.63 -17.13 -7.30
C ALA A 179 -9.39 -15.84 -6.97
N VAL A 180 -10.22 -15.36 -7.89
CA VAL A 180 -11.27 -14.39 -7.59
C VAL A 180 -12.59 -15.14 -7.39
N MET A 181 -13.23 -14.90 -6.24
CA MET A 181 -14.53 -15.42 -5.86
C MET A 181 -15.60 -14.35 -6.04
N ARG A 182 -16.82 -14.73 -6.42
CA ARG A 182 -17.99 -13.88 -6.54
C ARG A 182 -19.04 -14.29 -5.52
N PHE A 183 -19.61 -13.33 -4.80
CA PHE A 183 -20.66 -13.52 -3.79
C PHE A 183 -21.82 -12.58 -4.07
N PRO A 184 -23.08 -13.05 -4.00
CA PRO A 184 -24.24 -12.15 -4.06
C PRO A 184 -24.24 -11.23 -2.83
N TYR A 185 -24.46 -9.94 -3.06
CA TYR A 185 -24.46 -8.90 -2.03
C TYR A 185 -25.80 -8.17 -1.99
N VAL A 186 -26.33 -7.97 -0.80
CA VAL A 186 -27.51 -7.13 -0.54
C VAL A 186 -27.07 -5.94 0.32
N ALA A 187 -27.43 -4.71 -0.10
CA ALA A 187 -27.07 -3.51 0.62
C ALA A 187 -27.57 -3.54 2.08
N GLY A 188 -26.66 -3.20 3.02
CA GLY A 188 -26.97 -3.15 4.45
C GLY A 188 -26.92 -4.49 5.20
N GLN A 189 -26.76 -5.63 4.49
CA GLN A 189 -26.60 -6.93 5.16
C GLN A 189 -25.28 -6.95 5.97
N THR A 190 -25.28 -7.68 7.08
CA THR A 190 -24.12 -7.79 7.98
C THR A 190 -23.41 -9.14 7.87
N LYS A 191 -23.94 -10.06 7.08
CA LYS A 191 -23.36 -11.38 6.82
C LYS A 191 -23.82 -11.90 5.46
N ILE A 192 -22.90 -12.50 4.69
CA ILE A 192 -23.23 -13.31 3.52
C ILE A 192 -23.22 -14.78 3.95
N THR A 193 -24.33 -15.49 3.73
CA THR A 193 -24.48 -16.92 4.04
C THR A 193 -24.52 -17.79 2.80
N SER A 194 -24.75 -17.18 1.62
CA SER A 194 -24.73 -17.89 0.35
C SER A 194 -23.32 -18.32 -0.02
N ALA A 195 -23.20 -19.50 -0.60
CA ALA A 195 -21.94 -19.97 -1.14
C ALA A 195 -21.47 -19.05 -2.28
N GLY A 196 -20.18 -18.70 -2.26
CA GLY A 196 -19.54 -17.99 -3.38
C GLY A 196 -19.29 -18.92 -4.56
N SER A 197 -19.21 -18.34 -5.74
CA SER A 197 -18.75 -19.03 -6.95
C SER A 197 -17.36 -18.55 -7.34
N LYS A 198 -16.50 -19.46 -7.82
CA LYS A 198 -15.22 -19.08 -8.38
C LYS A 198 -15.45 -18.42 -9.75
N LEU A 199 -14.94 -17.18 -9.90
CA LEU A 199 -14.99 -16.45 -11.16
C LEU A 199 -13.82 -16.85 -12.07
N VAL A 200 -12.59 -16.84 -11.55
CA VAL A 200 -11.38 -17.14 -12.30
C VAL A 200 -10.26 -17.57 -11.35
N ASP A 201 -9.41 -18.48 -11.81
CA ASP A 201 -8.18 -18.83 -11.11
C ASP A 201 -7.10 -17.74 -11.35
N LEU A 202 -6.33 -17.43 -10.30
CA LEU A 202 -5.15 -16.59 -10.38
C LEU A 202 -3.89 -17.42 -10.04
N PRO A 203 -2.70 -17.06 -10.53
CA PRO A 203 -1.48 -17.74 -10.17
C PRO A 203 -1.31 -17.83 -8.64
N GLY A 204 -1.51 -19.01 -8.10
CA GLY A 204 -1.28 -19.39 -6.71
C GLY A 204 -0.10 -20.37 -6.64
N GLY A 205 -0.38 -21.59 -6.22
CA GLY A 205 0.58 -22.69 -6.22
C GLY A 205 1.41 -22.76 -4.94
N PRO A 206 2.32 -23.77 -4.83
CA PRO A 206 2.92 -24.15 -3.56
C PRO A 206 3.85 -23.07 -2.98
N ILE A 207 4.58 -22.34 -3.81
CA ILE A 207 5.52 -21.31 -3.32
C ILE A 207 4.79 -20.02 -2.99
N ASN A 208 4.14 -19.38 -3.95
CA ASN A 208 3.32 -18.16 -3.84
C ASN A 208 3.90 -17.09 -2.87
N HIS A 209 5.17 -16.71 -3.05
CA HIS A 209 5.86 -15.79 -2.15
C HIS A 209 5.12 -14.48 -1.95
N HIS A 210 4.73 -13.82 -3.05
CA HIS A 210 3.87 -12.65 -3.02
C HIS A 210 2.43 -13.10 -3.24
N TRP A 211 1.82 -13.60 -2.17
CA TRP A 211 0.50 -14.25 -2.18
C TRP A 211 -0.66 -13.27 -2.30
N THR A 212 -0.48 -12.01 -1.89
CA THR A 212 -1.53 -10.99 -1.90
C THR A 212 -2.04 -10.73 -3.32
N LYS A 213 -3.34 -10.58 -3.46
CA LYS A 213 -4.03 -10.24 -4.69
C LYS A 213 -4.93 -9.04 -4.41
N SER A 214 -4.45 -7.82 -4.67
CA SER A 214 -5.33 -6.65 -4.64
C SER A 214 -6.34 -6.73 -5.79
N LEU A 215 -7.52 -6.17 -5.59
CA LEU A 215 -8.60 -6.17 -6.57
C LEU A 215 -9.27 -4.80 -6.62
N ILE A 216 -9.52 -4.31 -7.82
CA ILE A 216 -10.28 -3.08 -8.03
C ILE A 216 -11.19 -3.23 -9.26
N ALA A 217 -12.39 -2.66 -9.21
CA ALA A 217 -13.27 -2.57 -10.37
C ALA A 217 -12.93 -1.34 -11.23
N SER A 218 -13.16 -1.41 -12.53
CA SER A 218 -13.21 -0.21 -13.38
C SER A 218 -14.33 0.72 -12.93
N VAL A 219 -14.21 2.00 -13.24
CA VAL A 219 -15.18 3.02 -12.81
C VAL A 219 -16.59 2.71 -13.32
N ASP A 220 -16.70 2.12 -14.51
CA ASP A 220 -17.96 1.71 -15.14
C ASP A 220 -18.43 0.31 -14.74
N GLY A 221 -17.66 -0.41 -13.92
CA GLY A 221 -17.95 -1.77 -13.49
C GLY A 221 -17.80 -2.84 -14.58
N SER A 222 -17.28 -2.50 -15.75
CA SER A 222 -17.15 -3.45 -16.87
C SER A 222 -15.97 -4.41 -16.74
N LYS A 223 -15.00 -4.11 -15.87
CA LYS A 223 -13.78 -4.88 -15.65
C LYS A 223 -13.40 -4.94 -14.18
N LEU A 224 -12.66 -5.99 -13.84
CA LEU A 224 -11.90 -6.12 -12.61
C LEU A 224 -10.40 -6.14 -12.94
N TYR A 225 -9.58 -5.57 -12.08
CA TYR A 225 -8.12 -5.63 -12.18
C TYR A 225 -7.58 -6.28 -10.93
N ALA A 226 -6.72 -7.31 -11.10
CA ALA A 226 -6.12 -8.07 -10.00
C ALA A 226 -4.59 -8.03 -10.08
N THR A 227 -3.92 -7.74 -8.96
CA THR A 227 -2.46 -7.82 -8.88
C THR A 227 -2.00 -9.24 -8.61
N VAL A 228 -0.92 -9.65 -9.24
CA VAL A 228 -0.26 -10.94 -9.01
C VAL A 228 1.24 -10.70 -8.88
N GLY A 229 1.76 -10.75 -7.66
CA GLY A 229 3.19 -10.58 -7.42
C GLY A 229 4.03 -11.77 -7.90
N SER A 230 5.33 -11.55 -8.06
CA SER A 230 6.29 -12.58 -8.45
C SER A 230 6.35 -13.73 -7.44
N ASN A 231 6.87 -14.87 -7.86
CA ASN A 231 7.08 -16.03 -7.01
C ASN A 231 8.46 -16.07 -6.35
N SER A 232 9.26 -15.05 -6.61
CA SER A 232 10.66 -14.97 -6.21
C SER A 232 11.14 -13.53 -6.13
N ASN A 233 12.38 -13.33 -5.69
CA ASN A 233 13.02 -12.00 -5.67
C ASN A 233 13.44 -11.57 -7.10
N VAL A 234 14.13 -12.44 -7.82
CA VAL A 234 14.70 -12.15 -9.15
C VAL A 234 14.65 -13.38 -10.08
N ALA A 235 13.55 -14.12 -10.06
CA ALA A 235 13.31 -15.36 -10.81
C ALA A 235 14.26 -16.52 -10.45
N GLU A 236 14.75 -16.59 -9.22
CA GLU A 236 15.61 -17.65 -8.73
C GLU A 236 14.93 -19.03 -8.68
N ASN A 237 13.60 -19.09 -8.74
CA ASN A 237 12.82 -20.34 -8.85
C ASN A 237 12.59 -20.78 -10.31
N GLY A 238 13.21 -20.07 -11.27
CA GLY A 238 13.03 -20.28 -12.70
C GLY A 238 11.91 -19.43 -13.30
N LEU A 239 12.07 -19.05 -14.58
CA LEU A 239 11.11 -18.19 -15.30
C LEU A 239 9.74 -18.86 -15.47
N ASP A 240 9.70 -20.18 -15.59
CA ASP A 240 8.43 -20.94 -15.71
C ASP A 240 7.55 -20.79 -14.47
N ALA A 241 8.17 -20.68 -13.27
CA ALA A 241 7.46 -20.42 -12.01
C ALA A 241 6.86 -19.01 -11.94
N GLU A 242 7.24 -18.12 -12.83
CA GLU A 242 6.77 -16.74 -12.92
C GLU A 242 5.69 -16.52 -14.00
N THR A 243 5.23 -17.59 -14.65
CA THR A 243 4.19 -17.50 -15.68
C THR A 243 2.93 -16.84 -15.12
N GLY A 244 2.48 -15.73 -15.75
CA GLY A 244 1.32 -14.94 -15.33
C GLY A 244 1.53 -14.12 -14.04
N ARG A 245 2.75 -14.05 -13.50
CA ARG A 245 3.13 -13.34 -12.29
C ARG A 245 3.87 -12.02 -12.59
N ALA A 246 4.19 -11.27 -11.54
CA ALA A 246 4.76 -9.93 -11.66
C ALA A 246 3.92 -9.05 -12.61
N ALA A 247 2.60 -9.10 -12.43
CA ALA A 247 1.62 -8.65 -13.41
C ALA A 247 0.36 -8.07 -12.77
N ILE A 248 -0.38 -7.31 -13.56
CA ILE A 248 -1.78 -6.96 -13.31
C ILE A 248 -2.62 -7.69 -14.35
N TRP A 249 -3.67 -8.35 -13.90
CA TRP A 249 -4.64 -9.05 -14.74
C TRP A 249 -5.89 -8.20 -14.91
N GLU A 250 -6.47 -8.20 -16.11
CA GLU A 250 -7.79 -7.68 -16.43
C GLU A 250 -8.75 -8.86 -16.57
N ILE A 251 -9.91 -8.76 -15.92
CA ILE A 251 -10.88 -9.85 -15.79
C ILE A 251 -12.28 -9.31 -16.12
N ASP A 252 -13.02 -10.03 -16.92
CA ASP A 252 -14.44 -9.76 -17.15
C ASP A 252 -15.26 -10.24 -15.95
N PRO A 253 -16.03 -9.38 -15.25
CA PRO A 253 -16.74 -9.74 -14.02
C PRO A 253 -17.90 -10.73 -14.24
N ASN A 254 -18.39 -10.87 -15.47
CA ASN A 254 -19.53 -11.75 -15.78
C ASN A 254 -19.06 -13.15 -16.19
N SER A 255 -18.07 -13.23 -17.08
CA SER A 255 -17.61 -14.48 -17.68
C SER A 255 -16.37 -15.08 -17.05
N GLY A 256 -15.58 -14.27 -16.29
CA GLY A 256 -14.26 -14.66 -15.79
C GLY A 256 -13.17 -14.69 -16.88
N ALA A 257 -13.48 -14.31 -18.13
CA ALA A 257 -12.49 -14.19 -19.17
C ALA A 257 -11.41 -13.20 -18.75
N SER A 258 -10.14 -13.58 -18.85
CA SER A 258 -9.04 -12.81 -18.30
C SER A 258 -7.83 -12.75 -19.22
N ARG A 259 -7.04 -11.70 -19.09
CA ARG A 259 -5.76 -11.52 -19.76
C ARG A 259 -4.78 -10.79 -18.87
N VAL A 260 -3.50 -10.93 -19.15
CA VAL A 260 -2.49 -10.08 -18.52
C VAL A 260 -2.58 -8.69 -19.11
N PHE A 261 -2.80 -7.68 -18.25
CA PHE A 261 -2.93 -6.27 -18.61
C PHE A 261 -1.57 -5.57 -18.66
N ALA A 262 -0.72 -5.80 -17.65
CA ALA A 262 0.63 -5.23 -17.57
C ALA A 262 1.58 -6.22 -16.90
N THR A 263 2.89 -6.16 -17.23
CA THR A 263 3.92 -7.10 -16.77
C THR A 263 5.17 -6.40 -16.27
N GLY A 264 6.07 -7.15 -15.63
CA GLY A 264 7.34 -6.64 -15.14
C GLY A 264 7.22 -5.80 -13.87
N LEU A 265 6.09 -5.89 -13.17
CA LEU A 265 5.80 -5.29 -11.88
C LEU A 265 6.12 -6.33 -10.80
N ARG A 266 7.30 -6.30 -10.17
CA ARG A 266 7.76 -7.38 -9.28
C ARG A 266 6.69 -7.82 -8.27
N ASN A 267 6.21 -6.94 -7.45
CA ASN A 267 5.13 -7.19 -6.50
C ASN A 267 4.17 -5.99 -6.47
N PRO A 268 3.29 -5.87 -7.50
CA PRO A 268 2.27 -4.85 -7.48
C PRO A 268 1.27 -5.14 -6.37
N ASN A 269 0.83 -4.10 -5.67
CA ASN A 269 -0.09 -4.24 -4.55
C ASN A 269 -1.26 -3.26 -4.68
N GLY A 270 -1.37 -2.24 -3.85
CA GLY A 270 -2.46 -1.30 -3.90
C GLY A 270 -2.67 -0.69 -5.28
N MET A 271 -3.93 -0.62 -5.70
CA MET A 271 -4.36 0.03 -6.93
C MET A 271 -5.38 1.11 -6.62
N ALA A 272 -5.35 2.19 -7.39
CA ALA A 272 -6.34 3.26 -7.33
C ALA A 272 -6.57 3.89 -8.70
N TRP A 273 -7.80 4.33 -8.98
CA TRP A 273 -8.08 5.19 -10.12
C TRP A 273 -7.67 6.61 -9.76
N GLY A 274 -6.68 7.13 -10.47
CA GLY A 274 -6.19 8.48 -10.31
C GLY A 274 -6.87 9.47 -11.26
N PRO A 275 -6.25 10.63 -11.48
CA PRO A 275 -6.80 11.64 -12.38
C PRO A 275 -6.94 11.11 -13.81
N ALA A 276 -7.94 11.63 -14.52
CA ALA A 276 -8.29 11.23 -15.89
C ALA A 276 -8.62 9.73 -16.06
N GLY A 277 -8.99 9.01 -14.97
CA GLY A 277 -9.34 7.59 -15.04
C GLY A 277 -8.15 6.67 -15.30
N VAL A 278 -6.94 7.10 -14.99
CA VAL A 278 -5.73 6.28 -15.14
C VAL A 278 -5.59 5.35 -13.94
N LEU A 279 -5.33 4.07 -14.20
CA LEU A 279 -5.02 3.09 -13.15
C LEU A 279 -3.59 3.34 -12.62
N TRP A 280 -3.46 3.44 -11.29
CA TRP A 280 -2.17 3.55 -10.59
C TRP A 280 -1.96 2.34 -9.70
N THR A 281 -0.71 1.98 -9.47
CA THR A 281 -0.32 0.93 -8.52
C THR A 281 0.95 1.29 -7.77
N VAL A 282 1.12 0.73 -6.57
CA VAL A 282 2.40 0.70 -5.85
C VAL A 282 3.06 -0.67 -6.07
N VAL A 283 4.38 -0.69 -6.14
CA VAL A 283 5.17 -1.91 -6.38
C VAL A 283 6.29 -2.01 -5.38
N ASN A 284 6.36 -3.16 -4.69
CA ASN A 284 7.53 -3.50 -3.89
C ASN A 284 8.62 -4.08 -4.78
N GLU A 285 9.76 -3.44 -4.74
CA GLU A 285 10.91 -3.82 -5.56
C GLU A 285 11.79 -4.90 -4.90
N ARG A 286 12.82 -5.29 -5.63
CA ARG A 286 13.71 -6.42 -5.29
C ARG A 286 14.71 -6.08 -4.20
N ASP A 287 15.20 -7.12 -3.59
CA ASP A 287 16.12 -7.10 -2.48
C ASP A 287 17.57 -7.45 -2.92
N GLU A 288 18.52 -7.39 -1.99
CA GLU A 288 19.91 -7.84 -2.13
C GLU A 288 20.77 -7.02 -3.09
N LEU A 289 20.42 -5.75 -3.31
CA LEU A 289 21.24 -4.76 -4.04
C LEU A 289 21.82 -3.68 -3.12
N GLY A 290 21.72 -3.87 -1.81
CA GLY A 290 22.16 -2.95 -0.77
C GLY A 290 20.98 -2.20 -0.13
N SER A 291 21.25 -1.49 0.97
CA SER A 291 20.24 -0.77 1.75
C SER A 291 19.64 0.46 1.01
N ASP A 292 20.30 0.97 -0.01
CA ASP A 292 19.87 2.15 -0.77
C ASP A 292 19.17 1.79 -2.10
N LEU A 293 19.05 0.49 -2.44
CA LEU A 293 18.42 -0.04 -3.66
C LEU A 293 17.57 -1.28 -3.34
N VAL A 294 16.46 -1.47 -4.04
CA VAL A 294 15.82 -0.63 -5.08
C VAL A 294 14.69 0.13 -4.39
N PRO A 295 14.40 1.39 -4.75
CA PRO A 295 13.24 2.06 -4.20
C PRO A 295 11.96 1.37 -4.67
N ASP A 296 11.02 1.17 -3.76
CA ASP A 296 9.63 0.93 -4.11
C ASP A 296 9.11 2.12 -4.93
N TYR A 297 8.08 1.91 -5.72
CA TYR A 297 7.58 2.98 -6.55
C TYR A 297 6.05 2.98 -6.70
N MET A 298 5.51 4.10 -7.09
CA MET A 298 4.15 4.30 -7.56
C MET A 298 4.20 4.66 -9.04
N THR A 299 3.32 4.04 -9.84
CA THR A 299 3.30 4.29 -11.29
C THR A 299 1.91 4.19 -11.89
N SER A 300 1.68 4.94 -12.96
CA SER A 300 0.54 4.76 -13.86
C SER A 300 0.69 3.47 -14.65
N VAL A 301 -0.39 2.69 -14.77
CA VAL A 301 -0.37 1.39 -15.43
C VAL A 301 -0.92 1.51 -16.85
N ARG A 302 -0.16 1.03 -17.83
CA ARG A 302 -0.54 1.03 -19.26
C ARG A 302 -0.87 -0.37 -19.73
N ASP A 303 -1.91 -0.50 -20.53
CA ASP A 303 -2.22 -1.75 -21.23
C ASP A 303 -1.05 -2.21 -22.10
N GLY A 304 -0.65 -3.48 -21.96
CA GLY A 304 0.55 -4.02 -22.60
C GLY A 304 1.88 -3.51 -22.06
N GLY A 305 1.87 -2.68 -20.99
CA GLY A 305 3.08 -2.11 -20.41
C GLY A 305 3.99 -3.15 -19.78
N PHE A 306 5.31 -2.96 -19.93
CA PHE A 306 6.34 -3.76 -19.27
C PHE A 306 7.20 -2.85 -18.37
N TYR A 307 7.37 -3.22 -17.09
CA TYR A 307 8.03 -2.40 -16.07
C TYR A 307 9.38 -2.95 -15.59
N GLY A 308 9.95 -3.90 -16.32
CA GLY A 308 11.35 -4.31 -16.23
C GLY A 308 11.60 -5.64 -15.52
N TRP A 309 10.88 -5.99 -14.45
CA TRP A 309 11.13 -7.24 -13.73
C TRP A 309 10.93 -8.48 -14.61
N PRO A 310 11.82 -9.50 -14.58
CA PRO A 310 12.99 -9.62 -13.70
C PRO A 310 14.28 -8.99 -14.26
N TYR A 311 14.33 -8.62 -15.55
CA TYR A 311 15.56 -8.30 -16.29
C TYR A 311 16.17 -6.93 -15.95
N SER A 312 15.35 -5.99 -15.53
CA SER A 312 15.78 -4.65 -15.13
C SER A 312 14.96 -4.15 -13.93
N TYR A 313 15.43 -3.10 -13.28
CA TYR A 313 14.74 -2.40 -12.21
C TYR A 313 14.69 -0.91 -12.49
N TYR A 314 13.72 -0.24 -11.91
CA TYR A 314 13.44 1.18 -12.08
C TYR A 314 13.58 1.63 -13.54
N GLY A 315 12.85 0.96 -14.42
CA GLY A 315 12.94 1.10 -15.87
C GLY A 315 14.03 0.21 -16.48
N GLN A 316 15.05 0.84 -17.07
CA GLN A 316 16.02 0.15 -17.94
C GLN A 316 17.36 -0.19 -17.27
N ILE A 317 17.46 -0.12 -15.93
CA ILE A 317 18.69 -0.48 -15.23
C ILE A 317 18.77 -2.02 -15.14
N VAL A 318 19.73 -2.61 -15.85
CA VAL A 318 19.87 -4.06 -15.98
C VAL A 318 20.14 -4.72 -14.62
N ASP A 319 19.38 -5.77 -14.29
CA ASP A 319 19.72 -6.67 -13.19
C ASP A 319 20.60 -7.83 -13.72
N ALA A 320 21.89 -7.74 -13.46
CA ALA A 320 22.87 -8.72 -13.95
C ALA A 320 22.75 -10.11 -13.29
N ARG A 321 21.87 -10.28 -12.30
CA ARG A 321 21.64 -11.58 -11.62
C ARG A 321 20.76 -12.52 -12.45
N VAL A 322 19.95 -11.98 -13.36
CA VAL A 322 18.99 -12.75 -14.16
C VAL A 322 19.65 -13.26 -15.44
N THR A 323 19.54 -14.54 -15.73
CA THR A 323 20.05 -15.17 -16.94
C THR A 323 19.02 -16.16 -17.52
N PRO A 324 18.86 -16.20 -18.87
CA PRO A 324 19.50 -15.34 -19.88
C PRO A 324 18.97 -13.90 -19.82
N GLN A 325 19.80 -12.95 -20.22
CA GLN A 325 19.39 -11.55 -20.36
C GLN A 325 18.46 -11.36 -21.57
N ARG A 326 17.56 -10.37 -21.48
CA ARG A 326 16.61 -10.02 -22.54
C ARG A 326 16.70 -8.52 -22.84
N PRO A 327 17.77 -8.07 -23.54
CA PRO A 327 18.02 -6.64 -23.79
C PRO A 327 16.88 -5.97 -24.57
N GLU A 328 16.19 -6.72 -25.41
CA GLU A 328 15.02 -6.23 -26.16
C GLU A 328 13.79 -5.92 -25.26
N LEU A 329 13.67 -6.61 -24.11
CA LEU A 329 12.66 -6.30 -23.09
C LEU A 329 13.11 -5.13 -22.22
N VAL A 330 14.39 -5.12 -21.82
CA VAL A 330 14.96 -4.01 -21.05
C VAL A 330 14.77 -2.68 -21.79
N ALA A 331 15.02 -2.65 -23.10
CA ALA A 331 14.85 -1.45 -23.91
C ALA A 331 13.39 -0.94 -23.97
N LYS A 332 12.41 -1.80 -23.70
CA LYS A 332 10.98 -1.46 -23.66
C LYS A 332 10.46 -1.14 -22.26
N ALA A 333 11.27 -1.39 -21.22
CA ALA A 333 10.84 -1.21 -19.85
C ALA A 333 10.48 0.25 -19.54
N LEU A 334 9.29 0.44 -19.00
CA LEU A 334 8.77 1.75 -18.60
C LEU A 334 9.44 2.19 -17.30
N VAL A 335 9.84 3.46 -17.25
CA VAL A 335 10.34 4.08 -16.02
C VAL A 335 9.14 4.40 -15.13
N PRO A 336 9.16 4.05 -13.84
CA PRO A 336 8.12 4.42 -12.89
C PRO A 336 7.96 5.94 -12.74
N ASP A 337 6.74 6.38 -12.45
CA ASP A 337 6.43 7.82 -12.33
C ASP A 337 6.99 8.44 -11.04
N TYR A 338 7.11 7.66 -9.94
CA TYR A 338 7.51 8.20 -8.64
C TYR A 338 8.08 7.13 -7.71
N ALA A 339 9.30 7.34 -7.23
CA ALA A 339 9.93 6.50 -6.22
C ALA A 339 9.39 6.79 -4.81
N LEU A 340 9.19 5.74 -4.02
CA LEU A 340 8.64 5.81 -2.66
C LEU A 340 9.70 5.60 -1.57
N GLY A 341 10.96 5.49 -1.96
CA GLY A 341 12.09 5.21 -1.10
C GLY A 341 12.48 3.74 -1.05
N PRO A 342 13.77 3.44 -0.74
CA PRO A 342 14.28 2.07 -0.75
C PRO A 342 13.67 1.24 0.37
N HIS A 343 13.17 0.05 0.02
CA HIS A 343 12.67 -0.99 0.92
C HIS A 343 11.53 -0.56 1.86
N THR A 344 10.71 0.42 1.47
CA THR A 344 9.63 0.93 2.34
C THR A 344 8.48 -0.05 2.52
N ALA A 345 8.41 -1.12 1.72
CA ALA A 345 7.30 -2.06 1.63
C ALA A 345 5.96 -1.34 1.45
N SER A 346 5.88 -0.52 0.40
CA SER A 346 4.67 0.23 0.04
C SER A 346 3.57 -0.71 -0.44
N LEU A 347 2.43 -0.77 0.26
CA LEU A 347 1.35 -1.73 0.03
C LEU A 347 0.02 -1.07 -0.32
N GLY A 348 -0.52 -0.22 0.53
CA GLY A 348 -1.81 0.45 0.34
C GLY A 348 -1.71 1.64 -0.61
N LEU A 349 -2.74 1.89 -1.41
CA LEU A 349 -2.86 3.06 -2.29
C LEU A 349 -4.30 3.55 -2.31
N ALA A 350 -4.52 4.84 -2.07
CA ALA A 350 -5.84 5.45 -2.18
C ALA A 350 -5.74 6.86 -2.80
N TRP A 351 -6.58 7.14 -3.78
CA TRP A 351 -6.66 8.45 -4.43
C TRP A 351 -7.53 9.43 -3.65
N SER A 352 -7.03 10.63 -3.43
CA SER A 352 -7.78 11.77 -2.90
C SER A 352 -7.99 12.80 -4.02
N ALA A 353 -9.24 13.17 -4.23
CA ALA A 353 -9.62 14.23 -5.15
C ALA A 353 -9.96 15.55 -4.43
N GLY A 354 -9.64 15.67 -3.14
CA GLY A 354 -9.92 16.87 -2.34
C GLY A 354 -11.40 17.06 -2.05
N LYS A 355 -12.07 16.05 -1.44
CA LYS A 355 -13.48 16.17 -1.04
C LYS A 355 -13.67 17.25 0.03
N ALA A 356 -14.75 18.02 -0.10
CA ALA A 356 -15.21 18.91 0.95
C ALA A 356 -15.48 18.12 2.24
N GLY A 357 -14.96 18.59 3.38
CA GLY A 357 -15.05 17.89 4.67
C GLY A 357 -14.00 16.78 4.88
N GLY A 358 -13.12 16.52 3.90
CA GLY A 358 -12.00 15.59 4.01
C GLY A 358 -10.83 16.15 4.82
N LEU A 359 -9.66 15.52 4.67
CA LEU A 359 -8.44 15.94 5.33
C LEU A 359 -8.01 17.36 4.89
N PRO A 360 -7.45 18.18 5.81
CA PRO A 360 -7.02 19.55 5.48
C PRO A 360 -5.82 19.56 4.54
N PRO A 361 -5.45 20.69 3.94
CA PRO A 361 -4.19 20.81 3.22
C PRO A 361 -2.99 20.34 4.07
N PRO A 362 -2.00 19.66 3.47
CA PRO A 362 -1.81 19.48 2.03
C PRO A 362 -2.51 18.25 1.42
N PHE A 363 -3.38 17.54 2.13
CA PHE A 363 -3.94 16.23 1.78
C PHE A 363 -5.11 16.29 0.77
N GLY A 364 -5.17 17.32 -0.05
CA GLY A 364 -6.25 17.54 -1.04
C GLY A 364 -6.18 16.57 -2.22
N THR A 365 -5.36 16.88 -3.22
CA THR A 365 -5.25 16.10 -4.45
C THR A 365 -3.96 15.31 -4.48
N GLY A 366 -4.04 13.98 -4.52
CA GLY A 366 -2.88 13.10 -4.50
C GLY A 366 -3.18 11.69 -4.05
N MET A 367 -2.14 10.93 -3.75
CA MET A 367 -2.21 9.52 -3.34
C MET A 367 -1.76 9.32 -1.89
N PHE A 368 -2.57 8.65 -1.09
CA PHE A 368 -2.16 8.08 0.19
C PHE A 368 -1.50 6.73 -0.04
N VAL A 369 -0.36 6.49 0.62
CA VAL A 369 0.41 5.25 0.51
C VAL A 369 0.70 4.70 1.90
N GLY A 370 0.27 3.47 2.15
CA GLY A 370 0.64 2.72 3.35
C GLY A 370 2.01 2.04 3.17
N GLN A 371 2.98 2.39 4.00
CA GLN A 371 4.32 1.83 4.00
C GLN A 371 4.51 0.90 5.19
N HIS A 372 4.52 -0.40 4.93
CA HIS A 372 4.58 -1.45 5.95
C HIS A 372 5.90 -1.49 6.72
N GLY A 373 6.97 -0.99 6.11
CA GLY A 373 8.29 -0.89 6.69
C GLY A 373 9.24 -2.01 6.28
N SER A 374 10.52 -1.63 6.18
CA SER A 374 11.60 -2.49 5.70
C SER A 374 11.89 -3.66 6.66
N TRP A 375 12.38 -4.75 6.08
CA TRP A 375 12.96 -5.89 6.81
C TRP A 375 14.46 -6.06 6.52
N ASN A 376 14.97 -5.39 5.49
CA ASN A 376 16.31 -5.57 4.92
C ASN A 376 17.06 -4.26 4.66
N ARG A 377 16.71 -3.19 5.38
CA ARG A 377 17.41 -1.88 5.32
C ARG A 377 17.90 -1.47 6.70
N ASN A 378 19.10 -0.94 6.77
CA ASN A 378 19.68 -0.39 7.99
C ASN A 378 20.18 1.05 7.74
N PRO A 379 19.65 2.09 8.43
CA PRO A 379 18.51 2.03 9.35
C PRO A 379 17.19 1.72 8.63
N PRO A 380 16.12 1.31 9.34
CA PRO A 380 14.82 0.99 8.76
C PRO A 380 14.20 2.16 7.99
N SER A 381 13.34 1.85 6.99
CA SER A 381 12.54 2.80 6.21
C SER A 381 11.06 2.38 6.18
N GLY A 382 10.16 3.30 5.84
CA GLY A 382 8.72 3.07 5.88
C GLY A 382 8.16 3.19 7.30
N TYR A 383 7.28 2.26 7.73
CA TYR A 383 6.57 2.27 9.02
C TYR A 383 5.75 3.54 9.21
N LYS A 384 5.03 3.96 8.17
CA LYS A 384 4.23 5.18 8.17
C LYS A 384 3.22 5.20 7.03
N VAL A 385 2.32 6.14 7.06
CA VAL A 385 1.48 6.48 5.91
C VAL A 385 1.95 7.83 5.38
N ILE A 386 2.16 7.90 4.08
CA ILE A 386 2.55 9.12 3.38
C ILE A 386 1.46 9.57 2.40
N PHE A 387 1.48 10.85 2.07
CA PHE A 387 0.71 11.43 0.98
C PHE A 387 1.65 11.96 -0.09
N VAL A 388 1.45 11.55 -1.33
CA VAL A 388 2.17 12.07 -2.51
C VAL A 388 1.25 13.06 -3.21
N PRO A 389 1.55 14.37 -3.18
CA PRO A 389 0.72 15.37 -3.86
C PRO A 389 0.79 15.23 -5.37
N PHE A 390 -0.29 15.66 -6.04
CA PHE A 390 -0.37 15.70 -7.51
C PHE A 390 -0.61 17.12 -8.00
N THR A 391 0.02 17.45 -9.13
CA THR A 391 -0.28 18.64 -9.92
C THR A 391 -0.70 18.20 -11.31
N GLY A 392 -1.95 18.53 -11.68
CA GLY A 392 -2.55 17.92 -12.85
C GLY A 392 -2.65 16.39 -12.70
N ASN A 393 -2.09 15.66 -13.67
CA ASN A 393 -2.17 14.21 -13.72
C ASN A 393 -0.89 13.49 -13.22
N LYS A 394 0.03 14.21 -12.56
CA LYS A 394 1.34 13.67 -12.18
C LYS A 394 1.65 13.92 -10.71
N PRO A 395 2.35 12.98 -10.05
CA PRO A 395 2.91 13.23 -8.73
C PRO A 395 3.87 14.42 -8.77
N SER A 396 3.86 15.22 -7.69
CA SER A 396 4.63 16.46 -7.61
C SER A 396 5.19 16.69 -6.22
N GLY A 397 6.42 17.17 -6.13
CA GLY A 397 7.08 17.49 -4.87
C GLY A 397 7.40 16.28 -3.98
N PRO A 398 7.91 16.52 -2.78
CA PRO A 398 8.20 15.48 -1.80
C PRO A 398 6.92 14.93 -1.15
N PRO A 399 6.94 13.68 -0.67
CA PRO A 399 5.81 13.12 0.07
C PRO A 399 5.70 13.79 1.45
N VAL A 400 4.48 13.82 1.98
CA VAL A 400 4.15 14.36 3.29
C VAL A 400 3.71 13.23 4.22
N ASP A 401 4.24 13.18 5.43
CA ASP A 401 3.82 12.20 6.43
C ASP A 401 2.38 12.48 6.89
N VAL A 402 1.52 11.47 6.85
CA VAL A 402 0.12 11.51 7.28
C VAL A 402 -0.01 10.93 8.68
N LEU A 403 0.62 9.79 8.88
CA LEU A 403 0.57 9.01 10.12
C LEU A 403 1.93 8.35 10.34
N SER A 404 2.56 8.61 11.49
CA SER A 404 3.90 8.14 11.85
C SER A 404 3.93 7.53 13.25
N GLY A 405 5.12 7.19 13.78
CA GLY A 405 5.25 6.62 15.13
C GLY A 405 4.97 5.13 15.22
N PHE A 406 4.91 4.41 14.11
CA PHE A 406 4.74 2.95 14.10
C PHE A 406 6.00 2.20 14.50
N LEU A 407 7.16 2.84 14.40
CA LEU A 407 8.45 2.33 14.88
C LEU A 407 8.85 3.09 16.14
N THR A 408 9.18 2.36 17.21
CA THR A 408 9.65 2.96 18.47
C THR A 408 11.12 3.39 18.37
N ALA A 409 11.58 4.20 19.33
CA ALA A 409 12.99 4.59 19.43
C ALA A 409 13.93 3.38 19.65
N ASP A 410 13.43 2.31 20.25
CA ASP A 410 14.17 1.06 20.47
C ASP A 410 14.20 0.16 19.22
N GLY A 411 13.55 0.57 18.13
CA GLY A 411 13.49 -0.19 16.89
C GLY A 411 12.43 -1.30 16.87
N ASP A 412 11.49 -1.32 17.81
CA ASP A 412 10.34 -2.23 17.81
C ASP A 412 9.18 -1.65 16.99
N ALA A 413 8.39 -2.49 16.33
CA ALA A 413 7.19 -2.08 15.62
C ALA A 413 5.98 -2.13 16.54
N SER A 414 5.39 -0.96 16.87
CA SER A 414 4.07 -0.86 17.51
C SER A 414 2.95 -1.23 16.54
N GLY A 415 3.16 -0.97 15.25
CA GLY A 415 2.23 -1.28 14.18
C GLY A 415 2.93 -1.27 12.83
N ARG A 416 2.18 -1.71 11.78
CA ARG A 416 2.63 -1.67 10.39
C ARG A 416 1.47 -1.35 9.47
N PRO A 417 1.44 -0.16 8.83
CA PRO A 417 0.39 0.20 7.87
C PRO A 417 0.36 -0.71 6.65
N VAL A 418 -0.82 -1.17 6.26
CA VAL A 418 -1.03 -1.99 5.06
C VAL A 418 -2.00 -1.30 4.10
N GLY A 419 -3.28 -1.69 4.11
CA GLY A 419 -4.32 -1.11 3.29
C GLY A 419 -4.71 0.28 3.77
N VAL A 420 -4.98 1.17 2.83
CA VAL A 420 -5.52 2.51 3.08
C VAL A 420 -6.77 2.72 2.23
N ALA A 421 -7.78 3.40 2.79
CA ALA A 421 -9.01 3.72 2.08
C ALA A 421 -9.60 5.04 2.59
N LEU A 422 -10.32 5.77 1.75
CA LEU A 422 -11.08 6.94 2.20
C LEU A 422 -12.52 6.52 2.50
N ASP A 423 -13.02 6.92 3.68
CA ASP A 423 -14.42 6.74 4.03
C ASP A 423 -15.34 7.73 3.29
N GLY A 424 -16.65 7.55 3.43
CA GLY A 424 -17.65 8.42 2.78
C GLY A 424 -17.56 9.89 3.20
N LYS A 425 -16.96 10.18 4.36
CA LYS A 425 -16.75 11.52 4.91
C LYS A 425 -15.38 12.11 4.51
N GLY A 426 -14.54 11.34 3.79
CA GLY A 426 -13.20 11.76 3.34
C GLY A 426 -12.11 11.62 4.40
N ALA A 427 -12.37 10.93 5.51
CA ALA A 427 -11.33 10.53 6.46
C ALA A 427 -10.56 9.29 5.93
N LEU A 428 -9.30 9.17 6.30
CA LEU A 428 -8.44 8.08 5.90
C LEU A 428 -8.52 6.94 6.91
N LEU A 429 -8.88 5.75 6.44
CA LEU A 429 -8.80 4.50 7.17
C LEU A 429 -7.47 3.81 6.85
N VAL A 430 -6.82 3.23 7.86
CA VAL A 430 -5.52 2.57 7.76
C VAL A 430 -5.58 1.23 8.48
N ALA A 431 -5.41 0.14 7.78
CA ALA A 431 -5.26 -1.19 8.37
C ALA A 431 -3.84 -1.35 8.93
N ASP A 432 -3.73 -1.81 10.15
CA ASP A 432 -2.48 -2.05 10.88
C ASP A 432 -2.44 -3.49 11.36
N ASP A 433 -1.68 -4.33 10.66
CA ASP A 433 -1.69 -5.78 10.87
C ASP A 433 -0.93 -6.24 12.13
N VAL A 434 0.06 -5.47 12.58
CA VAL A 434 0.78 -5.73 13.84
C VAL A 434 0.03 -5.13 15.03
N GLY A 435 -0.57 -3.96 14.86
CA GLY A 435 -1.38 -3.31 15.88
C GLY A 435 -2.75 -3.97 16.08
N ASN A 436 -3.22 -4.79 15.13
CA ASN A 436 -4.56 -5.39 15.14
C ASN A 436 -5.70 -4.35 15.19
N VAL A 437 -5.49 -3.23 14.50
CA VAL A 437 -6.36 -2.04 14.52
C VAL A 437 -6.63 -1.55 13.10
N VAL A 438 -7.80 -1.00 12.89
CA VAL A 438 -8.06 -0.05 11.80
C VAL A 438 -8.05 1.35 12.40
N TRP A 439 -7.11 2.18 12.00
CA TRP A 439 -7.01 3.58 12.40
C TRP A 439 -7.87 4.45 11.50
N ARG A 440 -8.46 5.52 12.05
CA ARG A 440 -9.17 6.55 11.29
C ARG A 440 -8.53 7.91 11.53
N VAL A 441 -8.04 8.53 10.44
CA VAL A 441 -7.45 9.88 10.44
C VAL A 441 -8.47 10.85 9.86
N SER A 442 -8.81 11.90 10.61
CA SER A 442 -9.75 12.94 10.18
C SER A 442 -9.22 14.34 10.45
N ALA A 443 -9.84 15.38 9.88
CA ALA A 443 -9.52 16.76 10.23
C ALA A 443 -9.72 17.00 11.73
N SER A 444 -8.82 17.78 12.34
CA SER A 444 -9.04 18.21 13.73
C SER A 444 -10.25 19.16 13.79
N PRO A 445 -11.01 19.19 14.91
CA PRO A 445 -12.14 20.10 15.06
C PRO A 445 -11.77 21.58 14.79
N THR A 446 -10.58 21.99 15.20
CA THR A 446 -10.06 23.35 14.98
C THR A 446 -9.77 23.63 13.50
N ALA A 447 -9.24 22.65 12.76
CA ALA A 447 -8.99 22.78 11.32
C ALA A 447 -10.29 22.73 10.51
N ALA A 448 -11.25 21.90 10.92
CA ALA A 448 -12.58 21.85 10.32
C ALA A 448 -13.35 23.17 10.45
N ALA A 449 -13.25 23.85 11.59
CA ALA A 449 -13.85 25.16 11.80
C ALA A 449 -13.21 26.25 10.91
N ALA A 450 -11.89 26.20 10.70
CA ALA A 450 -11.18 27.15 9.84
C ALA A 450 -11.54 27.02 8.35
N THR A 451 -11.84 25.80 7.87
CA THR A 451 -12.28 25.58 6.49
C THR A 451 -13.76 25.90 6.26
N ALA A 452 -14.57 25.90 7.29
CA ALA A 452 -16.00 26.25 7.21
C ALA A 452 -16.26 27.78 7.10
N VAL A 453 -15.29 28.60 7.45
CA VAL A 453 -15.36 30.06 7.34
C VAL A 453 -14.73 30.49 6.00
N VAL A 454 -15.36 30.18 4.88
CA VAL A 454 -15.11 30.89 3.63
C VAL A 454 -15.90 32.19 3.71
N PRO A 455 -15.27 33.38 3.70
CA PRO A 455 -16.03 34.62 3.65
C PRO A 455 -16.85 34.64 2.36
N VAL A 456 -18.16 34.74 2.51
CA VAL A 456 -19.03 35.07 1.35
C VAL A 456 -18.48 36.37 0.76
N PRO A 457 -18.13 36.42 -0.53
CA PRO A 457 -17.69 37.65 -1.14
C PRO A 457 -18.78 38.69 -0.96
N VAL A 458 -18.48 39.77 -0.24
CA VAL A 458 -19.38 40.96 -0.16
C VAL A 458 -19.59 41.41 -1.61
N PRO A 459 -20.84 41.52 -2.08
CA PRO A 459 -21.09 42.03 -3.43
C PRO A 459 -20.47 43.40 -3.56
N VAL A 460 -19.52 43.57 -4.45
CA VAL A 460 -18.99 44.89 -4.81
C VAL A 460 -20.14 45.68 -5.42
N PRO A 461 -20.46 46.89 -4.89
CA PRO A 461 -21.53 47.71 -5.50
C PRO A 461 -21.18 47.96 -6.96
N VAL A 462 -22.06 47.55 -7.86
CA VAL A 462 -21.94 47.86 -9.27
C VAL A 462 -22.08 49.38 -9.43
N PRO A 463 -21.12 50.10 -10.06
CA PRO A 463 -21.26 51.53 -10.34
C PRO A 463 -22.50 51.74 -11.17
N THR A 464 -23.44 52.55 -10.69
CA THR A 464 -24.59 53.00 -11.47
C THR A 464 -24.07 53.86 -12.62
N MET A 465 -24.15 53.35 -13.85
CA MET A 465 -23.91 54.15 -15.03
C MET A 465 -24.98 55.23 -15.13
N SER A 466 -24.55 56.49 -15.13
CA SER A 466 -25.41 57.60 -15.48
C SER A 466 -25.94 57.46 -16.93
N PRO A 467 -27.23 57.77 -17.19
CA PRO A 467 -27.75 57.66 -18.55
C PRO A 467 -27.04 58.62 -19.49
N PRO A 468 -26.86 58.26 -20.78
CA PRO A 468 -26.18 59.09 -21.77
C PRO A 468 -27.02 60.36 -21.99
N ALA A 469 -26.32 61.50 -22.11
CA ALA A 469 -26.92 62.81 -22.43
C ALA A 469 -27.58 62.75 -23.83
N SER A 470 -28.80 63.28 -23.95
CA SER A 470 -29.55 63.41 -25.21
C SER A 470 -28.79 64.26 -26.21
N PRO A 471 -28.78 63.89 -27.49
CA PRO A 471 -28.15 64.72 -28.54
C PRO A 471 -28.93 66.05 -28.81
N PRO A 472 -28.21 67.13 -29.15
CA PRO A 472 -28.86 68.42 -29.43
C PRO A 472 -29.71 68.31 -30.67
N ALA A 473 -30.87 69.01 -30.65
CA ALA A 473 -31.82 69.11 -31.79
C ALA A 473 -31.17 69.76 -32.98
N ALA A 474 -31.25 69.14 -34.13
CA ALA A 474 -30.82 69.67 -35.42
C ALA A 474 -31.78 70.81 -35.86
N ALA A 475 -31.23 71.99 -36.05
CA ALA A 475 -31.94 73.13 -36.66
C ALA A 475 -32.19 72.82 -38.10
N SER A 476 -33.45 72.81 -38.48
CA SER A 476 -33.91 72.80 -39.87
C SER A 476 -33.61 74.16 -40.50
N ALA A 477 -32.71 74.17 -41.51
CA ALA A 477 -32.58 75.30 -42.42
C ALA A 477 -33.26 74.91 -43.77
N ALA A 478 -34.38 75.58 -44.02
CA ALA A 478 -35.00 75.60 -45.33
C ALA A 478 -34.22 76.53 -46.27
N LEU A 479 -33.91 76.05 -47.45
CA LEU A 479 -33.63 76.92 -48.60
C LEU A 479 -34.09 76.25 -49.90
N ARG A 480 -34.74 76.97 -50.60
CA ARG A 480 -35.32 77.02 -51.98
C ARG A 480 -34.73 76.03 -52.99
#